data_beb37e3acf2f307dd066ecf02974a4c8
#
_entry.id   beb37e3acf2f307dd066ecf02974a4c8
#
_cell.length_a   1.000
_cell.length_b   1.000
_cell.length_c   1.000
_cell.angle_alpha   90.00
_cell.angle_beta   90.00
_cell.angle_gamma   90.00
#
_symmetry.space_group_name_H-M   'P 1'
#
loop_
_entity.id
_entity.type
_entity.pdbx_description
1 polymer ?
#
loop_
_entity_poly.entity_id
_entity_poly.type
_entity_poly.pdbx_seq_one_letter_code
_entity_poly.pdbx_strand_id
1 'polypeptide(L)'
;MKTSDFNFNLPPELLAEHPSENRDEARLMVLDRKTETIEHRLFKDVIDYFDEKDLFIFNNTKVFPARLYGNKEKTGAKIEVFLLRELDAETRVWDVLVDPARKIRIGNKLFFTEDESLVAEVDRKEHTSEL
;
A
#
# COMPACT_ATOMS: atom_id res chain seq x y z
N MET A 1 7.72 4.17 26.88
CA MET A 1 6.68 3.50 26.09
C MET A 1 7.28 2.22 25.54
N LYS A 2 6.67 1.06 25.77
CA LYS A 2 7.14 -0.25 25.29
C LYS A 2 6.24 -0.70 24.15
N THR A 3 6.74 -1.55 23.24
CA THR A 3 5.92 -2.12 22.15
C THR A 3 4.70 -2.88 22.68
N SER A 4 4.85 -3.52 23.85
CA SER A 4 3.75 -4.21 24.54
C SER A 4 2.58 -3.31 24.92
N ASP A 5 2.81 -2.00 25.08
CA ASP A 5 1.76 -1.04 25.47
C ASP A 5 0.75 -0.83 24.33
N PHE A 6 1.12 -1.27 23.10
CA PHE A 6 0.25 -1.23 21.91
C PHE A 6 -0.38 -2.58 21.57
N ASN A 7 -0.15 -3.60 22.40
CA ASN A 7 -0.75 -4.90 22.16
C ASN A 7 -2.14 -4.94 22.78
N PHE A 8 -3.16 -5.06 21.93
CA PHE A 8 -4.57 -5.16 22.35
C PHE A 8 -5.30 -6.18 21.48
N ASN A 9 -6.37 -6.72 21.98
CA ASN A 9 -7.24 -7.61 21.20
C ASN A 9 -8.14 -6.76 20.30
N LEU A 10 -8.00 -6.92 18.97
CA LEU A 10 -8.87 -6.30 17.98
C LEU A 10 -9.86 -7.35 17.47
N PRO A 11 -11.16 -7.29 17.89
CA PRO A 11 -12.17 -8.21 17.40
C PRO A 11 -12.34 -8.07 15.87
N PRO A 12 -12.40 -9.17 15.11
CA PRO A 12 -12.54 -9.13 13.65
C PRO A 12 -13.75 -8.32 13.15
N GLU A 13 -14.86 -8.34 13.90
CA GLU A 13 -16.09 -7.61 13.59
C GLU A 13 -15.95 -6.10 13.67
N LEU A 14 -14.87 -5.58 14.26
CA LEU A 14 -14.57 -4.15 14.30
C LEU A 14 -13.74 -3.68 13.11
N LEU A 15 -13.28 -4.61 12.27
CA LEU A 15 -12.57 -4.27 11.03
C LEU A 15 -13.60 -3.95 9.94
N ALA A 16 -13.50 -2.75 9.38
CA ALA A 16 -14.32 -2.35 8.25
C ALA A 16 -13.85 -3.09 6.98
N GLU A 17 -14.73 -3.87 6.36
CA GLU A 17 -14.46 -4.59 5.11
C GLU A 17 -14.76 -3.72 3.88
N HIS A 18 -15.65 -2.74 4.03
CA HIS A 18 -16.07 -1.85 2.95
C HIS A 18 -16.05 -0.39 3.40
N PRO A 19 -15.78 0.56 2.49
CA PRO A 19 -15.92 1.98 2.78
C PRO A 19 -17.40 2.35 2.98
N SER A 20 -17.64 3.51 3.60
CA SER A 20 -18.99 4.10 3.63
C SER A 20 -19.45 4.39 2.20
N GLU A 21 -20.76 4.30 1.94
CA GLU A 21 -21.36 4.60 0.65
C GLU A 21 -21.00 6.03 0.20
N ASN A 22 -21.18 7.00 1.09
CA ASN A 22 -20.70 8.36 0.90
C ASN A 22 -19.45 8.59 1.76
N ARG A 23 -18.40 9.16 1.20
CA ARG A 23 -17.12 9.35 1.89
C ARG A 23 -17.20 10.28 3.09
N ASP A 24 -18.04 11.27 3.02
CA ASP A 24 -18.27 12.26 4.06
C ASP A 24 -19.15 11.75 5.23
N GLU A 25 -19.78 10.60 5.06
CA GLU A 25 -20.55 9.90 6.09
C GLU A 25 -19.72 8.88 6.88
N ALA A 26 -18.43 8.74 6.57
CA ALA A 26 -17.53 7.94 7.39
C ALA A 26 -17.50 8.47 8.83
N ARG A 27 -17.32 7.56 9.80
CA ARG A 27 -17.23 7.95 11.21
C ARG A 27 -15.93 8.74 11.45
N LEU A 28 -16.05 9.81 12.21
CA LEU A 28 -14.95 10.67 12.66
C LEU A 28 -14.78 10.50 14.16
N MET A 29 -13.56 10.22 14.61
CA MET A 29 -13.20 10.29 16.03
C MET A 29 -12.43 11.59 16.24
N VAL A 30 -12.93 12.42 17.16
CA VAL A 30 -12.28 13.67 17.57
C VAL A 30 -11.69 13.47 18.95
N LEU A 31 -10.38 13.63 19.04
CA LEU A 31 -9.63 13.52 20.29
C LEU A 31 -9.11 14.90 20.69
N ASP A 32 -9.67 15.49 21.75
CA ASP A 32 -9.14 16.68 22.37
C ASP A 32 -8.13 16.30 23.47
N ARG A 33 -6.85 16.59 23.19
CA ARG A 33 -5.75 16.25 24.11
C ARG A 33 -5.66 17.17 25.32
N LYS A 34 -6.30 18.33 25.29
CA LYS A 34 -6.30 19.27 26.43
C LYS A 34 -7.34 18.90 27.46
N THR A 35 -8.50 18.50 26.98
CA THR A 35 -9.64 18.10 27.84
C THR A 35 -9.68 16.60 28.08
N GLU A 36 -8.84 15.81 27.37
CA GLU A 36 -8.79 14.34 27.38
C GLU A 36 -10.16 13.71 27.02
N THR A 37 -10.90 14.39 26.13
CA THR A 37 -12.22 13.92 25.68
C THR A 37 -12.15 13.29 24.29
N ILE A 38 -13.03 12.29 24.08
CA ILE A 38 -13.22 11.64 22.78
C ILE A 38 -14.67 11.85 22.37
N GLU A 39 -14.88 12.39 21.18
CA GLU A 39 -16.20 12.52 20.56
C GLU A 39 -16.28 11.67 19.29
N HIS A 40 -17.47 11.17 19.00
CA HIS A 40 -17.78 10.45 17.77
C HIS A 40 -18.74 11.27 16.91
N ARG A 41 -18.30 11.58 15.68
CA ARG A 41 -18.99 12.42 14.70
C ARG A 41 -19.05 11.73 13.34
N LEU A 42 -19.62 12.41 12.34
CA LEU A 42 -19.45 12.06 10.94
C LEU A 42 -18.35 12.93 10.31
N PHE A 43 -17.69 12.41 9.28
CA PHE A 43 -16.57 13.12 8.68
C PHE A 43 -16.96 14.49 8.10
N LYS A 44 -18.20 14.66 7.64
CA LYS A 44 -18.72 15.96 7.19
C LYS A 44 -18.65 17.06 8.26
N ASP A 45 -18.69 16.67 9.55
CA ASP A 45 -18.64 17.61 10.67
C ASP A 45 -17.21 18.12 10.93
N VAL A 46 -16.20 17.61 10.18
CA VAL A 46 -14.80 18.02 10.33
C VAL A 46 -14.62 19.53 10.15
N ILE A 47 -15.44 20.15 9.32
CA ILE A 47 -15.40 21.59 9.06
C ILE A 47 -15.68 22.45 10.31
N ASP A 48 -16.37 21.92 11.31
CA ASP A 48 -16.69 22.63 12.55
C ASP A 48 -15.47 22.81 13.48
N TYR A 49 -14.37 22.12 13.18
CA TYR A 49 -13.14 22.10 13.97
C TYR A 49 -12.04 23.03 13.43
N PHE A 50 -12.29 23.67 12.28
CA PHE A 50 -11.28 24.47 11.58
C PHE A 50 -11.83 25.84 11.19
N ASP A 51 -10.93 26.81 11.07
CA ASP A 51 -11.27 28.17 10.68
C ASP A 51 -10.36 28.66 9.54
N GLU A 52 -10.54 29.91 9.11
CA GLU A 52 -9.79 30.54 8.01
C GLU A 52 -8.29 30.66 8.24
N LYS A 53 -7.79 30.40 9.46
CA LYS A 53 -6.37 30.43 9.82
C LYS A 53 -5.70 29.06 9.70
N ASP A 54 -6.51 28.02 9.51
CA ASP A 54 -6.01 26.65 9.38
C ASP A 54 -5.57 26.37 7.95
N LEU A 55 -4.48 25.62 7.80
CA LEU A 55 -3.97 25.18 6.51
C LEU A 55 -4.08 23.68 6.37
N PHE A 56 -4.76 23.23 5.33
CA PHE A 56 -4.83 21.82 4.97
C PHE A 56 -3.81 21.48 3.89
N ILE A 57 -2.99 20.48 4.16
CA ILE A 57 -2.04 19.94 3.19
C ILE A 57 -2.46 18.53 2.82
N PHE A 58 -2.78 18.31 1.55
CA PHE A 58 -3.20 17.00 1.03
C PHE A 58 -2.14 16.42 0.11
N ASN A 59 -2.01 15.10 0.15
CA ASN A 59 -1.27 14.37 -0.86
C ASN A 59 -2.16 14.18 -2.10
N ASN A 60 -1.73 14.74 -3.22
CA ASN A 60 -2.41 14.61 -4.50
C ASN A 60 -1.70 13.61 -5.45
N THR A 61 -0.80 12.82 -4.93
CA THR A 61 -0.10 11.78 -5.71
C THR A 61 -1.11 10.78 -6.25
N LYS A 62 -1.05 10.53 -7.55
CA LYS A 62 -1.84 9.49 -8.18
C LYS A 62 -1.28 8.12 -7.84
N VAL A 63 -2.05 7.35 -7.08
CA VAL A 63 -1.69 5.97 -6.73
C VAL A 63 -2.09 5.04 -7.87
N PHE A 64 -1.19 4.12 -8.23
CA PHE A 64 -1.46 3.02 -9.15
C PHE A 64 -1.26 1.67 -8.44
N PRO A 65 -1.87 0.57 -8.92
CA PRO A 65 -1.65 -0.75 -8.37
C PRO A 65 -0.21 -1.20 -8.57
N ALA A 66 0.61 -1.06 -7.53
CA ALA A 66 2.05 -1.34 -7.60
C ALA A 66 2.40 -2.81 -7.32
N ARG A 67 1.43 -3.63 -6.90
CA ARG A 67 1.61 -5.04 -6.54
C ARG A 67 1.05 -5.91 -7.65
N LEU A 68 1.94 -6.62 -8.34
CA LEU A 68 1.61 -7.49 -9.46
C LEU A 68 1.77 -8.96 -9.05
N TYR A 69 0.82 -9.78 -9.42
CA TYR A 69 0.86 -11.23 -9.20
C TYR A 69 1.02 -11.93 -10.55
N GLY A 70 1.92 -12.89 -10.61
CA GLY A 70 2.21 -13.59 -11.85
C GLY A 70 2.88 -14.93 -11.64
N ASN A 71 3.39 -15.46 -12.73
CA ASN A 71 4.04 -16.75 -12.74
C ASN A 71 5.41 -16.66 -13.42
N LYS A 72 6.34 -17.44 -12.90
CA LYS A 72 7.64 -17.59 -13.51
C LYS A 72 7.53 -18.48 -14.75
N GLU A 73 8.17 -18.09 -15.85
CA GLU A 73 8.31 -18.89 -17.06
C GLU A 73 8.59 -20.37 -16.75
N LYS A 74 9.02 -21.19 -17.25
CA LYS A 74 9.49 -22.60 -17.12
C LYS A 74 8.89 -23.41 -15.96
N THR A 75 8.60 -22.80 -14.81
CA THR A 75 8.18 -23.53 -13.60
C THR A 75 6.73 -23.29 -13.21
N GLY A 76 6.08 -22.24 -13.75
CA GLY A 76 4.76 -21.82 -13.32
C GLY A 76 4.67 -21.37 -11.85
N ALA A 77 5.82 -21.19 -11.18
CA ALA A 77 5.85 -20.82 -9.78
C ALA A 77 5.24 -19.44 -9.60
N LYS A 78 4.27 -19.33 -8.69
CA LYS A 78 3.63 -18.06 -8.33
C LYS A 78 4.67 -17.11 -7.75
N ILE A 79 4.58 -15.87 -8.17
CA ILE A 79 5.43 -14.76 -7.72
C ILE A 79 4.58 -13.52 -7.47
N GLU A 80 5.06 -12.69 -6.57
CA GLU A 80 4.58 -11.32 -6.36
C GLU A 80 5.73 -10.37 -6.71
N VAL A 81 5.41 -9.31 -7.44
CA VAL A 81 6.33 -8.22 -7.76
C VAL A 81 5.74 -6.92 -7.25
N PHE A 82 6.49 -6.21 -6.42
CA PHE A 82 6.11 -4.93 -5.90
C PHE A 82 6.97 -3.84 -6.54
N LEU A 83 6.35 -2.97 -7.33
CA LEU A 83 7.00 -1.87 -8.02
C LEU A 83 7.37 -0.78 -7.01
N LEU A 84 8.66 -0.41 -6.93
CA LEU A 84 9.14 0.64 -6.03
C LEU A 84 9.27 1.97 -6.75
N ARG A 85 10.06 2.01 -7.81
CA ARG A 85 10.29 3.21 -8.62
C ARG A 85 10.69 2.85 -10.04
N GLU A 86 10.31 3.70 -10.98
CA GLU A 86 10.79 3.63 -12.35
C GLU A 86 12.19 4.21 -12.42
N LEU A 87 13.14 3.42 -12.94
CA LEU A 87 14.53 3.82 -13.11
C LEU A 87 14.76 4.45 -14.49
N ASP A 88 14.06 3.92 -15.49
CA ASP A 88 14.15 4.39 -16.87
C ASP A 88 12.80 4.18 -17.57
N ALA A 89 12.15 5.28 -17.96
CA ALA A 89 10.86 5.28 -18.62
C ALA A 89 10.94 4.83 -20.10
N GLU A 90 12.06 5.07 -20.80
CA GLU A 90 12.21 4.69 -22.20
C GLU A 90 12.33 3.18 -22.35
N THR A 91 13.15 2.57 -21.51
CA THR A 91 13.37 1.12 -21.47
C THR A 91 12.42 0.39 -20.53
N ARG A 92 11.58 1.14 -19.80
CA ARG A 92 10.62 0.61 -18.80
C ARG A 92 11.28 -0.24 -17.73
N VAL A 93 12.45 0.17 -17.27
CA VAL A 93 13.17 -0.50 -16.19
C VAL A 93 12.68 -0.01 -14.85
N TRP A 94 12.35 -0.93 -13.97
CA TRP A 94 11.80 -0.68 -12.63
C TRP A 94 12.66 -1.32 -11.56
N ASP A 95 12.85 -0.60 -10.46
CA ASP A 95 13.32 -1.18 -9.20
C ASP A 95 12.12 -1.83 -8.49
N VAL A 96 12.28 -3.10 -8.10
CA VAL A 96 11.16 -3.91 -7.62
C VAL A 96 11.58 -4.83 -6.48
N LEU A 97 10.64 -5.16 -5.60
CA LEU A 97 10.77 -6.30 -4.68
C LEU A 97 10.04 -7.50 -5.28
N VAL A 98 10.62 -8.68 -5.14
CA VAL A 98 10.01 -9.93 -5.64
C VAL A 98 9.93 -10.96 -4.52
N ASP A 99 8.76 -11.55 -4.34
CA ASP A 99 8.54 -12.66 -3.41
C ASP A 99 8.05 -13.91 -4.16
N PRO A 100 8.70 -15.07 -3.94
CA PRO A 100 9.91 -15.34 -3.17
C PRO A 100 11.19 -15.05 -3.97
N ALA A 101 12.01 -14.10 -3.50
CA ALA A 101 13.23 -13.64 -4.17
C ALA A 101 14.24 -14.77 -4.47
N ARG A 102 14.29 -15.80 -3.61
CA ARG A 102 15.19 -16.95 -3.79
C ARG A 102 14.95 -17.76 -5.06
N LYS A 103 13.74 -17.69 -5.62
CA LYS A 103 13.36 -18.41 -6.85
C LYS A 103 13.69 -17.66 -8.12
N ILE A 104 14.13 -16.40 -8.01
CA ILE A 104 14.35 -15.52 -9.14
C ILE A 104 15.84 -15.45 -9.49
N ARG A 105 16.13 -15.48 -10.79
CA ARG A 105 17.47 -15.35 -11.38
C ARG A 105 17.43 -14.33 -12.51
N ILE A 106 18.57 -13.71 -12.79
CA ILE A 106 18.74 -12.85 -13.96
C ILE A 106 18.36 -13.64 -15.23
N GLY A 107 17.66 -12.99 -16.15
CA GLY A 107 17.13 -13.58 -17.38
C GLY A 107 15.85 -14.40 -17.19
N ASN A 108 15.27 -14.46 -15.96
CA ASN A 108 13.96 -15.09 -15.80
C ASN A 108 12.87 -14.16 -16.33
N LYS A 109 11.93 -14.73 -17.08
CA LYS A 109 10.71 -14.04 -17.49
C LYS A 109 9.58 -14.34 -16.51
N LEU A 110 8.82 -13.29 -16.24
CA LEU A 110 7.71 -13.25 -15.30
C LEU A 110 6.47 -12.81 -16.07
N PHE A 111 5.42 -13.61 -16.05
CA PHE A 111 4.18 -13.38 -16.79
C PHE A 111 3.08 -12.98 -15.81
N PHE A 112 2.39 -11.87 -16.09
CA PHE A 112 1.38 -11.29 -15.20
C PHE A 112 -0.04 -11.39 -15.74
N THR A 113 -0.20 -11.81 -17.00
CA THR A 113 -1.49 -12.02 -17.66
C THR A 113 -1.53 -13.41 -18.29
N GLU A 114 -2.73 -13.97 -18.41
CA GLU A 114 -2.92 -15.30 -19.03
C GLU A 114 -2.57 -15.33 -20.53
N ASP A 115 -2.77 -14.21 -21.20
CA ASP A 115 -2.45 -14.01 -22.62
C ASP A 115 -0.98 -13.64 -22.89
N GLU A 116 -0.16 -13.64 -21.82
CA GLU A 116 1.27 -13.30 -21.87
C GLU A 116 1.56 -11.87 -22.43
N SER A 117 0.55 -11.00 -22.46
CA SER A 117 0.70 -9.62 -22.96
C SER A 117 1.51 -8.74 -22.04
N LEU A 118 1.55 -9.04 -20.74
CA LEU A 118 2.36 -8.34 -19.75
C LEU A 118 3.45 -9.26 -19.21
N VAL A 119 4.66 -9.04 -19.69
CA VAL A 119 5.85 -9.80 -19.30
C VAL A 119 6.96 -8.87 -18.84
N ALA A 120 7.69 -9.28 -17.82
CA ALA A 120 8.92 -8.62 -17.40
C ALA A 120 10.07 -9.62 -17.39
N GLU A 121 11.28 -9.12 -17.67
CA GLU A 121 12.51 -9.89 -17.56
C GLU A 121 13.37 -9.33 -16.42
N VAL A 122 13.98 -10.21 -15.66
CA VAL A 122 14.89 -9.85 -14.58
C VAL A 122 16.25 -9.50 -15.14
N ASP A 123 16.58 -8.21 -15.17
CA ASP A 123 17.85 -7.69 -15.69
C ASP A 123 18.96 -7.80 -14.65
N ARG A 124 18.70 -7.32 -13.41
CA ARG A 124 19.67 -7.27 -12.32
C ARG A 124 19.06 -7.78 -11.04
N LYS A 125 19.88 -8.33 -10.16
CA LYS A 125 19.51 -8.68 -8.81
C LYS A 125 20.50 -8.09 -7.83
N GLU A 126 20.04 -7.16 -7.01
CA GLU A 126 20.79 -6.68 -5.86
C GLU A 126 20.41 -7.51 -4.63
N HIS A 127 21.41 -7.99 -3.91
CA HIS A 127 21.18 -8.57 -2.59
C HIS A 127 20.99 -7.41 -1.61
N THR A 128 19.75 -7.10 -1.28
CA THR A 128 19.49 -6.35 -0.05
C THR A 128 19.86 -7.30 1.09
N SER A 129 20.92 -6.97 1.80
CA SER A 129 21.22 -7.62 3.09
C SER A 129 19.97 -7.46 3.96
N GLU A 130 19.49 -8.58 4.48
CA GLU A 130 18.40 -8.64 5.45
C GLU A 130 18.65 -7.62 6.57
N LEU A 131 17.66 -6.75 6.81
CA LEU A 131 17.57 -5.95 8.01
C LEU A 131 16.98 -6.79 9.13
#